data_68e3d7fafe44733e5c42700d13ef6beb
#
_entry.id   68e3d7fafe44733e5c42700d13ef6beb
#
_cell.length_a   1.000
_cell.length_b   1.000
_cell.length_c   1.000
_cell.angle_alpha   90.00
_cell.angle_beta   90.00
_cell.angle_gamma   90.00
#
_symmetry.space_group_name_H-M   'P 1'
#
loop_
_entity.id
_entity.type
_entity.pdbx_description
1 polymer ?
#
loop_
_entity_poly.entity_id
_entity_poly.type
_entity_poly.pdbx_seq_one_letter_code
_entity_poly.pdbx_strand_id
1 'polypeptide(L)'
;MAEEVKETREDFEAQLEESLNKASTNEDAVWNRLEQMKEDGDVLALTVGGVVNGGVIVYVEGIRGFIPASLLSTKYVEDLNVWLQKDVEAKIITVEPEEQRLVLSAKAVEKEKERKERENKINELKVGTVVEGTVENIMPYGAFVDIGEGISGLVHISQLSQKRVKS
;
A
#
# COMPACT_ATOMS: atom_id res chain seq x y z
N MET A 1 16.36 -64.44 3.83
CA MET A 1 15.20 -64.08 2.99
C MET A 1 15.08 -62.59 3.03
N ALA A 2 15.44 -61.96 1.94
CA ALA A 2 15.19 -60.53 1.80
C ALA A 2 13.72 -60.37 1.43
N GLU A 3 12.93 -59.83 2.32
CA GLU A 3 11.63 -59.27 1.92
C GLU A 3 11.94 -58.03 1.09
N GLU A 4 11.90 -58.17 -0.21
CA GLU A 4 11.82 -57.05 -1.10
C GLU A 4 10.49 -56.37 -0.82
N VAL A 5 10.53 -55.25 -0.14
CA VAL A 5 9.41 -54.34 -0.12
C VAL A 5 9.25 -53.81 -1.54
N LYS A 6 8.44 -54.49 -2.30
CA LYS A 6 7.98 -53.91 -3.56
C LYS A 6 7.10 -52.73 -3.18
N GLU A 7 7.61 -51.55 -3.33
CA GLU A 7 6.76 -50.39 -3.46
C GLU A 7 5.82 -50.68 -4.62
N THR A 8 4.60 -50.99 -4.30
CA THR A 8 3.59 -51.20 -5.31
C THR A 8 3.32 -49.87 -5.99
N ARG A 9 2.98 -49.93 -7.26
CA ARG A 9 2.61 -48.73 -8.03
C ARG A 9 1.51 -47.91 -7.33
N GLU A 10 0.65 -48.61 -6.60
CA GLU A 10 -0.42 -48.00 -5.79
C GLU A 10 0.13 -47.16 -4.64
N ASP A 11 1.19 -47.60 -3.96
CA ASP A 11 1.84 -46.84 -2.89
C ASP A 11 2.52 -45.57 -3.44
N PHE A 12 3.11 -45.64 -4.62
CA PHE A 12 3.71 -44.48 -5.28
C PHE A 12 2.65 -43.49 -5.74
N GLU A 13 1.56 -43.96 -6.32
CA GLU A 13 0.43 -43.10 -6.71
C GLU A 13 -0.22 -42.44 -5.51
N ALA A 14 -0.38 -43.11 -4.38
CA ALA A 14 -0.89 -42.57 -3.14
C ALA A 14 0.04 -41.47 -2.56
N GLN A 15 1.35 -41.67 -2.59
CA GLN A 15 2.32 -40.67 -2.17
C GLN A 15 2.32 -39.47 -3.09
N LEU A 16 2.14 -39.65 -4.38
CA LEU A 16 2.05 -38.59 -5.36
C LEU A 16 0.79 -37.74 -5.15
N GLU A 17 -0.36 -38.41 -4.95
CA GLU A 17 -1.62 -37.74 -4.64
C GLU A 17 -1.56 -36.96 -3.32
N GLU A 18 -0.94 -37.55 -2.29
CA GLU A 18 -0.74 -36.86 -1.01
C GLU A 18 0.17 -35.62 -1.16
N SER A 19 1.22 -35.73 -1.96
CA SER A 19 2.11 -34.61 -2.25
C SER A 19 1.42 -33.54 -3.06
N LEU A 20 0.62 -33.85 -4.04
CA LEU A 20 -0.16 -32.92 -4.84
C LEU A 20 -1.26 -32.26 -4.00
N ASN A 21 -1.94 -33.01 -3.16
CA ASN A 21 -2.98 -32.51 -2.28
C ASN A 21 -2.38 -31.58 -1.19
N LYS A 22 -1.18 -31.92 -0.71
CA LYS A 22 -0.47 -31.08 0.25
C LYS A 22 0.06 -29.78 -0.39
N ALA A 23 0.46 -29.82 -1.65
CA ALA A 23 0.84 -28.63 -2.41
C ALA A 23 -0.38 -27.73 -2.67
N SER A 24 -1.51 -28.30 -3.11
CA SER A 24 -2.74 -27.54 -3.34
C SER A 24 -3.32 -26.95 -2.05
N THR A 25 -3.32 -27.71 -0.95
CA THR A 25 -3.76 -27.19 0.35
C THR A 25 -2.86 -26.06 0.88
N ASN A 26 -1.58 -26.09 0.52
CA ASN A 26 -0.66 -25.04 0.91
C ASN A 26 -0.88 -23.75 0.09
N GLU A 27 -1.13 -23.88 -1.20
CA GLU A 27 -1.50 -22.76 -2.06
C GLU A 27 -2.84 -22.15 -1.65
N ASP A 28 -3.86 -22.96 -1.42
CA ASP A 28 -5.17 -22.50 -0.96
C ASP A 28 -5.07 -21.79 0.40
N ALA A 29 -4.23 -22.28 1.31
CA ALA A 29 -3.99 -21.62 2.59
C ALA A 29 -3.33 -20.23 2.42
N VAL A 30 -2.40 -20.09 1.47
CA VAL A 30 -1.77 -18.80 1.16
C VAL A 30 -2.80 -17.83 0.57
N TRP A 31 -3.62 -18.29 -0.37
CA TRP A 31 -4.68 -17.46 -0.97
C TRP A 31 -5.72 -16.99 0.06
N ASN A 32 -6.17 -17.86 0.95
CA ASN A 32 -7.08 -17.51 2.05
C ASN A 32 -6.45 -16.46 2.98
N ARG A 33 -5.17 -16.59 3.25
CA ARG A 33 -4.43 -15.63 4.06
C ARG A 33 -4.32 -14.27 3.37
N LEU A 34 -4.10 -14.26 2.06
CA LEU A 34 -4.07 -13.03 1.27
C LEU A 34 -5.45 -12.35 1.21
N GLU A 35 -6.52 -13.11 1.10
CA GLU A 35 -7.89 -12.58 1.19
C GLU A 35 -8.16 -11.94 2.56
N GLN A 36 -7.72 -12.59 3.62
CA GLN A 36 -7.86 -12.04 4.97
C GLN A 36 -7.05 -10.76 5.14
N MET A 37 -5.83 -10.70 4.64
CA MET A 37 -5.01 -9.48 4.63
C MET A 37 -5.67 -8.36 3.84
N LYS A 38 -6.37 -8.68 2.75
CA LYS A 38 -7.16 -7.72 1.97
C LYS A 38 -8.31 -7.15 2.81
N GLU A 39 -9.06 -7.98 3.51
CA GLU A 39 -10.17 -7.56 4.37
C GLU A 39 -9.70 -6.72 5.56
N ASP A 40 -8.61 -7.12 6.20
CA ASP A 40 -8.00 -6.41 7.32
C ASP A 40 -7.33 -5.10 6.89
N GLY A 41 -7.03 -4.96 5.61
CA GLY A 41 -6.33 -3.80 5.06
C GLY A 41 -4.88 -3.69 5.49
N ASP A 42 -4.22 -4.83 5.68
CA ASP A 42 -2.83 -4.89 6.11
C ASP A 42 -1.87 -4.31 5.07
N VAL A 43 -0.87 -3.61 5.56
CA VAL A 43 0.22 -3.07 4.74
C VAL A 43 1.32 -4.09 4.62
N LEU A 44 1.70 -4.43 3.41
CA LEU A 44 2.77 -5.36 3.10
C LEU A 44 3.99 -4.61 2.57
N ALA A 45 5.14 -4.86 3.20
CA ALA A 45 6.42 -4.40 2.67
C ALA A 45 6.96 -5.44 1.67
N LEU A 46 7.09 -5.03 0.44
CA LEU A 46 7.42 -5.90 -0.68
C LEU A 46 8.57 -5.30 -1.49
N THR A 47 9.41 -6.17 -2.05
CA THR A 47 10.47 -5.75 -2.96
C THR A 47 10.01 -5.93 -4.39
N VAL A 48 10.22 -4.93 -5.22
CA VAL A 48 9.93 -4.99 -6.66
C VAL A 48 10.88 -5.99 -7.32
N GLY A 49 10.33 -7.09 -7.82
CA GLY A 49 11.10 -8.13 -8.51
C GLY A 49 11.21 -7.94 -10.01
N GLY A 50 10.37 -7.12 -10.61
CA GLY A 50 10.37 -6.87 -12.03
C GLY A 50 9.53 -5.66 -12.42
N VAL A 51 9.82 -5.13 -13.59
CA VAL A 51 9.09 -4.01 -14.20
C VAL A 51 8.49 -4.51 -15.51
N VAL A 52 7.21 -4.26 -15.68
CA VAL A 52 6.47 -4.59 -16.91
C VAL A 52 5.83 -3.35 -17.49
N ASN A 53 5.35 -3.47 -18.71
CA ASN A 53 4.61 -2.39 -19.32
C ASN A 53 3.30 -2.14 -18.55
N GLY A 54 3.17 -0.97 -17.97
CA GLY A 54 1.99 -0.57 -17.20
C GLY A 54 2.06 -0.79 -15.68
N GLY A 55 3.16 -1.31 -15.13
CA GLY A 55 3.31 -1.49 -13.69
C GLY A 55 4.55 -2.24 -13.25
N VAL A 56 4.54 -2.68 -12.01
CA VAL A 56 5.63 -3.45 -11.42
C VAL A 56 5.13 -4.79 -10.89
N ILE A 57 6.04 -5.75 -10.86
CA ILE A 57 5.78 -7.09 -10.32
C ILE A 57 6.44 -7.20 -8.95
N VAL A 58 5.67 -7.66 -7.99
CA VAL A 58 6.12 -7.97 -6.63
C VAL A 58 5.78 -9.42 -6.29
N TYR A 59 6.44 -9.96 -5.30
CA TYR A 59 6.17 -11.31 -4.81
C TYR A 59 5.70 -11.27 -3.37
N VAL A 60 4.54 -11.85 -3.11
CA VAL A 60 3.94 -11.98 -1.79
C VAL A 60 3.88 -13.47 -1.43
N GLU A 61 4.67 -13.89 -0.47
CA GLU A 61 4.74 -15.30 -0.03
C GLU A 61 4.92 -16.31 -1.19
N GLY A 62 5.68 -15.93 -2.22
CA GLY A 62 5.91 -16.74 -3.41
C GLY A 62 4.85 -16.60 -4.52
N ILE A 63 3.82 -15.82 -4.29
CA ILE A 63 2.78 -15.52 -5.28
C ILE A 63 3.11 -14.21 -6.00
N ARG A 64 2.97 -14.25 -7.32
CA ARG A 64 3.20 -13.08 -8.16
C ARG A 64 2.08 -12.06 -7.99
N GLY A 65 2.44 -10.87 -7.52
CA GLY A 65 1.55 -9.73 -7.44
C GLY A 65 1.86 -8.68 -8.50
N PHE A 66 0.86 -7.93 -8.90
CA PHE A 66 0.98 -6.82 -9.84
C PHE A 66 0.53 -5.52 -9.20
N ILE A 67 1.32 -4.48 -9.36
CA ILE A 67 0.98 -3.11 -8.96
C ILE A 67 0.91 -2.25 -10.22
N PRO A 68 -0.28 -1.82 -10.65
CA PRO A 68 -0.39 -0.90 -11.78
C PRO A 68 0.37 0.41 -11.53
N ALA A 69 0.95 0.98 -12.57
CA ALA A 69 1.69 2.24 -12.46
C ALA A 69 0.84 3.38 -11.87
N SER A 70 -0.44 3.39 -12.19
CA SER A 70 -1.41 4.35 -11.62
C SER A 70 -1.67 4.18 -10.12
N LEU A 71 -1.37 3.00 -9.58
CA LEU A 71 -1.53 2.65 -8.16
C LEU A 71 -0.20 2.50 -7.43
N LEU A 72 0.92 2.75 -8.10
CA LEU A 72 2.26 2.64 -7.51
C LEU A 72 2.59 3.83 -6.60
N SER A 73 2.19 5.03 -6.99
CA SER A 73 2.40 6.25 -6.19
C SER A 73 1.28 7.26 -6.41
N THR A 74 1.11 8.18 -5.46
CA THR A 74 0.24 9.35 -5.58
C THR A 74 0.80 10.37 -6.56
N LYS A 75 2.11 10.31 -6.80
CA LYS A 75 2.84 11.15 -7.76
C LYS A 75 2.93 10.45 -9.10
N TYR A 76 3.04 11.24 -10.17
CA TYR A 76 3.28 10.70 -11.50
C TYR A 76 4.64 9.97 -11.56
N VAL A 77 4.64 8.75 -12.05
CA VAL A 77 5.84 7.92 -12.20
C VAL A 77 6.21 7.89 -13.68
N GLU A 78 7.28 8.58 -14.05
CA GLU A 78 7.77 8.60 -15.43
C GLU A 78 8.53 7.34 -15.78
N ASP A 79 9.36 6.84 -14.86
CA ASP A 79 10.22 5.69 -15.06
C ASP A 79 9.97 4.62 -13.99
N LEU A 80 9.42 3.49 -14.43
CA LEU A 80 9.18 2.33 -13.57
C LEU A 80 10.48 1.59 -13.20
N ASN A 81 11.52 1.71 -14.00
CA ASN A 81 12.80 1.05 -13.73
C ASN A 81 13.47 1.55 -12.45
N VAL A 82 13.19 2.78 -12.04
CA VAL A 82 13.65 3.34 -10.77
C VAL A 82 13.14 2.53 -9.56
N TRP A 83 12.01 1.85 -9.72
CA TRP A 83 11.39 1.04 -8.68
C TRP A 83 11.94 -0.38 -8.61
N LEU A 84 12.70 -0.81 -9.61
CA LEU A 84 13.31 -2.14 -9.62
C LEU A 84 14.22 -2.33 -8.40
N GLN A 85 14.03 -3.43 -7.69
CA GLN A 85 14.72 -3.79 -6.45
C GLN A 85 14.51 -2.81 -5.27
N LYS A 86 13.56 -1.89 -5.39
CA LYS A 86 13.14 -1.04 -4.27
C LYS A 86 12.06 -1.71 -3.46
N ASP A 87 12.07 -1.43 -2.18
CA ASP A 87 11.00 -1.83 -1.28
C ASP A 87 9.80 -0.89 -1.45
N VAL A 88 8.64 -1.47 -1.61
CA VAL A 88 7.36 -0.75 -1.68
C VAL A 88 6.41 -1.28 -0.64
N GLU A 89 5.66 -0.39 -0.04
CA GLU A 89 4.57 -0.76 0.83
C GLU A 89 3.26 -0.69 0.05
N ALA A 90 2.53 -1.77 0.04
CA ALA A 90 1.29 -1.89 -0.72
C ALA A 90 0.23 -2.65 0.06
N LYS A 91 -1.03 -2.40 -0.28
CA LYS A 91 -2.18 -3.15 0.20
C LYS A 91 -2.76 -3.98 -0.92
N ILE A 92 -3.28 -5.15 -0.55
CA ILE A 92 -3.98 -6.02 -1.48
C ILE A 92 -5.36 -5.42 -1.78
N ILE A 93 -5.67 -5.24 -3.05
CA ILE A 93 -6.98 -4.73 -3.50
C ILE A 93 -7.79 -5.78 -4.24
N THR A 94 -7.14 -6.71 -4.91
CA THR A 94 -7.79 -7.80 -5.64
C THR A 94 -7.06 -9.11 -5.42
N VAL A 95 -7.79 -10.15 -5.11
CA VAL A 95 -7.31 -11.52 -4.95
C VAL A 95 -8.16 -12.42 -5.82
N GLU A 96 -7.57 -13.04 -6.82
CA GLU A 96 -8.23 -13.95 -7.74
C GLU A 96 -7.44 -15.28 -7.79
N PRO A 97 -7.73 -16.22 -6.89
CA PRO A 97 -7.00 -17.48 -6.80
C PRO A 97 -7.11 -18.33 -8.07
N GLU A 98 -8.26 -18.32 -8.71
CA GLU A 98 -8.53 -19.10 -9.93
C GLU A 98 -7.66 -18.64 -11.11
N GLU A 99 -7.39 -17.36 -11.21
CA GLU A 99 -6.52 -16.77 -12.23
C GLU A 99 -5.08 -16.62 -11.76
N GLN A 100 -4.79 -16.97 -10.51
CA GLN A 100 -3.52 -16.73 -9.83
C GLN A 100 -3.08 -15.25 -9.93
N ARG A 101 -4.07 -14.39 -9.82
CA ARG A 101 -3.90 -12.95 -9.97
C ARG A 101 -4.03 -12.24 -8.63
N LEU A 102 -3.02 -11.45 -8.32
CA LEU A 102 -2.96 -10.62 -7.14
C LEU A 102 -2.66 -9.18 -7.57
N VAL A 103 -3.54 -8.25 -7.23
CA VAL A 103 -3.35 -6.84 -7.52
C VAL A 103 -3.22 -6.07 -6.22
N LEU A 104 -2.19 -5.25 -6.15
CA LEU A 104 -1.89 -4.43 -4.97
C LEU A 104 -1.88 -2.94 -5.34
N SER A 105 -2.00 -2.10 -4.33
CA SER A 105 -1.94 -0.65 -4.46
C SER A 105 -1.01 -0.04 -3.41
N ALA A 106 0.09 0.53 -3.86
CA ALA A 106 0.97 1.32 -3.02
C ALA A 106 0.38 2.72 -2.75
N LYS A 107 -0.36 3.26 -3.71
CA LYS A 107 -1.05 4.55 -3.58
C LYS A 107 -2.01 4.60 -2.40
N ALA A 108 -2.71 3.50 -2.13
CA ALA A 108 -3.62 3.40 -0.98
C ALA A 108 -2.86 3.55 0.35
N VAL A 109 -1.67 2.99 0.44
CA VAL A 109 -0.78 3.10 1.61
C VAL A 109 -0.24 4.51 1.77
N GLU A 110 0.24 5.13 0.70
CA GLU A 110 0.72 6.51 0.72
C GLU A 110 -0.37 7.47 1.19
N LYS A 111 -1.57 7.37 0.65
CA LYS A 111 -2.72 8.18 1.06
C LYS A 111 -3.08 8.00 2.53
N GLU A 112 -3.02 6.77 3.02
CA GLU A 112 -3.31 6.49 4.43
C GLU A 112 -2.23 7.04 5.35
N LYS A 113 -0.95 6.94 4.97
CA LYS A 113 0.17 7.55 5.70
C LYS A 113 0.03 9.07 5.73
N GLU A 114 -0.19 9.71 4.60
CA GLU A 114 -0.40 11.16 4.49
C GLU A 114 -1.59 11.60 5.36
N ARG A 115 -2.68 10.82 5.37
CA ARG A 115 -3.83 11.10 6.23
C ARG A 115 -3.48 11.00 7.71
N LYS A 116 -2.78 9.94 8.12
CA LYS A 116 -2.35 9.75 9.51
C LYS A 116 -1.38 10.84 9.96
N GLU A 117 -0.41 11.18 9.15
CA GLU A 117 0.52 12.28 9.41
C GLU A 117 -0.20 13.62 9.56
N ARG A 118 -1.17 13.87 8.68
CA ARG A 118 -2.03 15.06 8.74
C ARG A 118 -2.86 15.10 10.02
N GLU A 119 -3.50 13.97 10.37
CA GLU A 119 -4.28 13.84 11.60
C GLU A 119 -3.41 14.04 12.86
N ASN A 120 -2.23 13.42 12.90
CA ASN A 120 -1.28 13.58 14.00
C ASN A 120 -0.84 15.02 14.14
N LYS A 121 -0.54 15.69 13.04
CA LYS A 121 -0.14 17.10 13.05
C LYS A 121 -1.28 18.01 13.51
N ILE A 122 -2.51 17.75 13.08
CA ILE A 122 -3.70 18.46 13.57
C ILE A 122 -3.88 18.24 15.07
N ASN A 123 -3.66 17.02 15.56
CA ASN A 123 -3.77 16.70 16.99
C ASN A 123 -2.65 17.34 17.83
N GLU A 124 -1.47 17.56 17.26
CA GLU A 124 -0.38 18.30 17.89
C GLU A 124 -0.67 19.82 17.96
N LEU A 125 -1.49 20.32 17.03
CA LEU A 125 -1.91 21.73 17.01
C LEU A 125 -2.99 21.97 18.05
N LYS A 126 -2.57 22.45 19.21
CA LYS A 126 -3.49 22.88 20.28
C LYS A 126 -3.76 24.37 20.18
N VAL A 127 -4.91 24.78 20.71
CA VAL A 127 -5.23 26.22 20.86
C VAL A 127 -4.13 26.91 21.66
N GLY A 128 -3.59 28.01 21.12
CA GLY A 128 -2.47 28.73 21.71
C GLY A 128 -1.09 28.33 21.21
N THR A 129 -0.97 27.31 20.38
CA THR A 129 0.30 26.93 19.75
C THR A 129 0.63 27.88 18.61
N VAL A 130 1.85 28.40 18.59
CA VAL A 130 2.35 29.23 17.50
C VAL A 130 2.98 28.35 16.45
N VAL A 131 2.50 28.46 15.22
CA VAL A 131 3.03 27.76 14.06
C VAL A 131 3.42 28.72 12.95
N GLU A 132 4.49 28.42 12.24
CA GLU A 132 4.88 29.15 11.06
C GLU A 132 4.20 28.55 9.83
N GLY A 133 3.67 29.41 8.98
CA GLY A 133 3.01 29.01 7.77
C GLY A 133 3.21 29.99 6.63
N THR A 134 2.98 29.53 5.42
CA THR A 134 3.03 30.36 4.22
C THR A 134 1.62 30.69 3.76
N VAL A 135 1.36 31.96 3.47
CA VAL A 135 0.06 32.38 2.93
C VAL A 135 -0.09 31.86 1.50
N GLU A 136 -1.04 30.97 1.29
CA GLU A 136 -1.35 30.43 -0.03
C GLU A 136 -2.30 31.30 -0.82
N ASN A 137 -3.34 31.79 -0.15
CA ASN A 137 -4.39 32.56 -0.81
C ASN A 137 -5.00 33.57 0.17
N ILE A 138 -5.35 34.74 -0.35
CA ILE A 138 -5.99 35.80 0.41
C ILE A 138 -7.43 35.97 -0.07
N MET A 139 -8.37 35.83 0.85
CA MET A 139 -9.79 36.02 0.61
C MET A 139 -10.32 37.24 1.36
N PRO A 140 -11.49 37.78 0.95
CA PRO A 140 -12.07 38.95 1.59
C PRO A 140 -12.37 38.76 3.09
N TYR A 141 -12.51 37.52 3.55
CA TYR A 141 -12.82 37.18 4.95
C TYR A 141 -11.61 36.67 5.73
N GLY A 142 -10.47 36.42 5.08
CA GLY A 142 -9.26 35.94 5.75
C GLY A 142 -8.21 35.44 4.78
N ALA A 143 -7.19 34.80 5.32
CA ALA A 143 -6.12 34.21 4.53
C ALA A 143 -6.00 32.70 4.78
N PHE A 144 -5.79 31.93 3.73
CA PHE A 144 -5.40 30.53 3.83
C PHE A 144 -3.89 30.45 4.00
N VAL A 145 -3.48 29.78 5.07
CA VAL A 145 -2.07 29.59 5.43
C VAL A 145 -1.76 28.12 5.37
N ASP A 146 -0.77 27.75 4.57
CA ASP A 146 -0.20 26.41 4.57
C ASP A 146 0.81 26.28 5.70
N ILE A 147 0.54 25.39 6.64
CA ILE A 147 1.41 25.09 7.78
C ILE A 147 2.31 23.86 7.54
N GLY A 148 2.33 23.36 6.32
CA GLY A 148 3.10 22.20 5.89
C GLY A 148 2.30 20.89 5.86
N GLU A 149 2.83 19.88 5.19
CA GLU A 149 2.25 18.54 5.05
C GLU A 149 0.81 18.54 4.48
N GLY A 150 0.49 19.50 3.62
CA GLY A 150 -0.82 19.61 2.98
C GLY A 150 -1.94 20.07 3.92
N ILE A 151 -1.61 20.65 5.06
CA ILE A 151 -2.58 21.22 6.02
C ILE A 151 -2.66 22.71 5.79
N SER A 152 -3.85 23.19 5.46
CA SER A 152 -4.16 24.62 5.32
C SER A 152 -5.09 25.06 6.43
N GLY A 153 -4.75 26.17 7.07
CA GLY A 153 -5.58 26.82 8.07
C GLY A 153 -6.17 28.13 7.55
N LEU A 154 -7.36 28.50 8.00
CA LEU A 154 -7.95 29.80 7.74
C LEU A 154 -7.67 30.75 8.91
N VAL A 155 -7.02 31.86 8.62
CA VAL A 155 -6.84 32.95 9.55
C VAL A 155 -7.84 34.03 9.19
N HIS A 156 -8.80 34.31 10.10
CA HIS A 156 -9.80 35.33 9.89
C HIS A 156 -9.15 36.73 9.79
N ILE A 157 -9.72 37.61 8.96
CA ILE A 157 -9.17 38.94 8.68
C ILE A 157 -8.96 39.77 9.94
N SER A 158 -9.80 39.60 10.94
CA SER A 158 -9.68 40.29 12.23
C SER A 158 -8.47 39.83 13.07
N GLN A 159 -7.89 38.68 12.75
CA GLN A 159 -6.78 38.08 13.50
C GLN A 159 -5.45 38.12 12.74
N LEU A 160 -5.45 38.58 11.49
CA LEU A 160 -4.23 38.69 10.69
C LEU A 160 -3.26 39.75 11.21
N SER A 161 -3.78 40.82 11.74
CA SER A 161 -2.98 41.95 12.29
C SER A 161 -3.78 42.72 13.30
N GLN A 162 -3.08 43.40 14.21
CA GLN A 162 -3.68 44.36 15.13
C GLN A 162 -4.16 45.61 14.39
N LYS A 163 -3.64 45.85 13.19
CA LYS A 163 -4.08 46.95 12.31
C LYS A 163 -5.06 46.39 11.27
N ARG A 164 -6.06 47.23 10.92
CA ARG A 164 -7.03 46.86 9.88
C ARG A 164 -6.31 46.62 8.54
N VAL A 165 -6.34 45.39 8.08
CA VAL A 165 -5.82 45.03 6.77
C VAL A 165 -6.89 45.31 5.72
N LYS A 166 -6.57 46.16 4.77
CA LYS A 166 -7.39 46.35 3.57
C LYS A 166 -6.95 45.29 2.54
N SER A 167 -7.88 44.59 1.96
CA SER A 167 -7.63 43.65 0.88
C SER A 167 -7.00 44.29 -0.33
#